data_bd662a72ff709203ca7972763541ad95
#
_entry.id   bd662a72ff709203ca7972763541ad95
#
_cell.length_a   1.000
_cell.length_b   1.000
_cell.length_c   1.000
_cell.angle_alpha   90.00
_cell.angle_beta   90.00
_cell.angle_gamma   90.00
#
_symmetry.space_group_name_H-M   'P 1'
#
loop_
_entity.id
_entity.type
_entity.pdbx_description
1 polymer ?
#
loop_
_entity_poly.entity_id
_entity_poly.type
_entity_poly.pdbx_seq_one_letter_code
_entity_poly.pdbx_strand_id
1 'polypeptide(L)'
;MNATSMTFDEAIEQVGYGRFQTKLMIICGLGWAADAMEVLLISFALPAIAAEWGLTIAQRGLLGTAIFLGMLAGALFWGRLSDLIGRKVGFVSTIAIDSIFGLLSAFAPSFGWLVALRTMTGFGVGGTLPVDYSIFAEYLPSERRGRYLVLLEAFWALGVIAAAGLAWLIVPNFGWRWLLAVSAVPGLIIFVIRRQIPESPRFLLVNGQPEKARAVLELVARTNGTQLPDRPLRPIERTTPPGARELLRPGLRRTTLLLWTMWFTISLGYYGVFTWLPTFFSSSGMQLLPVYQNTFILALAQLPGYFSAAYLVEKWGRRPTLAFYLTASGVFTYLFAAANSINMIVAMGIWMSFFTLGAWGALYAYTPEAYPTALRGTGMGAASGWTRISGAIAPSLGAALMVGGLNLVLPLTIFAVSFIVGGAAALGLPRETTNKPLADTLEGM
;
A
#
# COMPACT_ATOMS: atom_id res chain seq x y z
N MET A 1 -42.76 -3.83 5.18
CA MET A 1 -41.55 -3.68 4.32
C MET A 1 -42.05 -3.50 2.90
N ASN A 2 -41.91 -2.32 2.31
CA ASN A 2 -42.38 -2.08 0.95
C ASN A 2 -41.58 -2.92 -0.04
N ALA A 3 -42.19 -3.96 -0.61
CA ALA A 3 -41.59 -4.84 -1.63
C ALA A 3 -41.22 -4.14 -2.97
N THR A 4 -41.34 -2.83 -3.01
CA THR A 4 -41.18 -2.00 -4.21
C THR A 4 -39.82 -1.29 -4.32
N SER A 5 -39.02 -1.16 -3.25
CA SER A 5 -37.72 -0.46 -3.27
C SER A 5 -36.56 -1.45 -3.19
N MET A 6 -35.47 -1.17 -3.91
CA MET A 6 -34.25 -1.98 -4.00
C MET A 6 -33.18 -1.41 -3.07
N THR A 7 -32.46 -2.26 -2.36
CA THR A 7 -31.29 -1.84 -1.57
C THR A 7 -30.09 -1.57 -2.47
N PHE A 8 -29.11 -0.84 -1.94
CA PHE A 8 -27.85 -0.59 -2.66
C PHE A 8 -27.11 -1.89 -3.00
N ASP A 9 -27.04 -2.82 -2.04
CA ASP A 9 -26.32 -4.09 -2.23
C ASP A 9 -27.03 -4.97 -3.29
N GLU A 10 -28.36 -5.04 -3.27
CA GLU A 10 -29.12 -5.71 -4.35
C GLU A 10 -28.83 -5.08 -5.72
N ALA A 11 -28.76 -3.74 -5.80
CA ALA A 11 -28.46 -3.06 -7.05
C ALA A 11 -27.04 -3.41 -7.58
N ILE A 12 -26.03 -3.43 -6.71
CA ILE A 12 -24.66 -3.80 -7.07
C ILE A 12 -24.57 -5.27 -7.49
N GLU A 13 -25.27 -6.19 -6.80
CA GLU A 13 -25.32 -7.61 -7.20
C GLU A 13 -26.00 -7.79 -8.58
N GLN A 14 -27.06 -7.05 -8.88
CA GLN A 14 -27.74 -7.08 -10.19
C GLN A 14 -26.85 -6.54 -11.32
N VAL A 15 -26.13 -5.47 -11.06
CA VAL A 15 -25.17 -4.87 -12.01
C VAL A 15 -23.98 -5.82 -12.25
N GLY A 16 -23.59 -6.58 -11.24
CA GLY A 16 -22.55 -7.58 -11.28
C GLY A 16 -21.14 -7.02 -11.51
N TYR A 17 -20.17 -7.92 -11.64
CA TYR A 17 -18.81 -7.59 -12.04
C TYR A 17 -18.65 -7.68 -13.55
N GLY A 18 -18.17 -6.61 -14.18
CA GLY A 18 -18.01 -6.56 -15.62
C GLY A 18 -16.91 -5.58 -16.08
N ARG A 19 -17.08 -5.06 -17.28
CA ARG A 19 -16.09 -4.16 -17.91
C ARG A 19 -15.84 -2.88 -17.12
N PHE A 20 -16.88 -2.35 -16.47
CA PHE A 20 -16.73 -1.15 -15.65
C PHE A 20 -15.81 -1.39 -14.46
N GLN A 21 -16.05 -2.44 -13.69
CA GLN A 21 -15.25 -2.79 -12.50
C GLN A 21 -13.81 -3.14 -12.89
N THR A 22 -13.62 -3.86 -14.00
CA THR A 22 -12.28 -4.14 -14.54
C THR A 22 -11.53 -2.86 -14.90
N LYS A 23 -12.19 -1.92 -15.62
CA LYS A 23 -11.61 -0.61 -15.92
C LYS A 23 -11.27 0.18 -14.66
N LEU A 24 -12.17 0.21 -13.68
CA LEU A 24 -11.95 0.88 -12.40
C LEU A 24 -10.80 0.26 -11.61
N MET A 25 -10.71 -1.09 -11.57
CA MET A 25 -9.60 -1.81 -10.95
C MET A 25 -8.26 -1.44 -11.58
N ILE A 26 -8.18 -1.35 -12.90
CA ILE A 26 -6.95 -0.95 -13.60
C ILE A 26 -6.60 0.50 -13.25
N ILE A 27 -7.57 1.41 -13.23
CA ILE A 27 -7.33 2.84 -12.91
C ILE A 27 -6.85 3.00 -11.47
N CYS A 28 -7.51 2.36 -10.49
CA CYS A 28 -7.07 2.36 -9.09
C CYS A 28 -5.72 1.67 -8.94
N GLY A 29 -5.52 0.53 -9.63
CA GLY A 29 -4.27 -0.22 -9.60
C GLY A 29 -3.08 0.56 -10.17
N LEU A 30 -3.25 1.24 -11.29
CA LEU A 30 -2.21 2.11 -11.84
C LEU A 30 -1.93 3.30 -10.92
N GLY A 31 -2.95 3.85 -10.24
CA GLY A 31 -2.77 4.83 -9.18
C GLY A 31 -1.92 4.28 -8.05
N TRP A 32 -2.25 3.08 -7.58
CA TRP A 32 -1.50 2.39 -6.53
C TRP A 32 -0.06 2.06 -6.95
N ALA A 33 0.16 1.72 -8.22
CA ALA A 33 1.51 1.53 -8.78
C ALA A 33 2.29 2.86 -8.83
N ALA A 34 1.66 3.97 -9.20
CA ALA A 34 2.28 5.29 -9.17
C ALA A 34 2.67 5.71 -7.75
N ASP A 35 1.79 5.46 -6.76
CA ASP A 35 2.08 5.71 -5.35
C ASP A 35 3.28 4.87 -4.86
N ALA A 36 3.31 3.57 -5.19
CA ALA A 36 4.43 2.69 -4.85
C ALA A 36 5.75 3.18 -5.44
N MET A 37 5.69 3.66 -6.69
CA MET A 37 6.83 4.27 -7.36
C MET A 37 7.30 5.52 -6.61
N GLU A 38 6.41 6.47 -6.28
CA GLU A 38 6.75 7.71 -5.59
C GLU A 38 7.31 7.46 -4.17
N VAL A 39 6.77 6.48 -3.45
CA VAL A 39 7.24 6.13 -2.09
C VAL A 39 8.68 5.64 -2.11
N LEU A 40 9.06 4.80 -3.05
CA LEU A 40 10.40 4.20 -3.11
C LEU A 40 11.40 4.98 -3.97
N LEU A 41 10.91 5.90 -4.79
CA LEU A 41 11.73 6.64 -5.74
C LEU A 41 12.88 7.39 -5.07
N ILE A 42 12.59 8.01 -3.91
CA ILE A 42 13.62 8.74 -3.17
C ILE A 42 14.74 7.82 -2.68
N SER A 43 14.42 6.57 -2.36
CA SER A 43 15.41 5.56 -1.97
C SER A 43 16.39 5.28 -3.11
N PHE A 44 15.89 5.21 -4.33
CA PHE A 44 16.71 5.02 -5.52
C PHE A 44 17.52 6.27 -5.89
N ALA A 45 16.97 7.46 -5.68
CA ALA A 45 17.68 8.72 -5.92
C ALA A 45 18.69 9.06 -4.82
N LEU A 46 18.53 8.52 -3.62
CA LEU A 46 19.26 8.90 -2.40
C LEU A 46 20.79 8.85 -2.52
N PRO A 47 21.42 7.80 -3.11
CA PRO A 47 22.86 7.80 -3.29
C PRO A 47 23.38 8.97 -4.13
N ALA A 48 22.66 9.28 -5.23
CA ALA A 48 23.05 10.37 -6.15
C ALA A 48 22.84 11.75 -5.49
N ILE A 49 21.71 11.96 -4.80
CA ILE A 49 21.44 13.20 -4.06
C ILE A 49 22.47 13.40 -2.95
N ALA A 50 22.79 12.33 -2.22
CA ALA A 50 23.76 12.37 -1.14
C ALA A 50 25.16 12.71 -1.63
N ALA A 51 25.57 12.21 -2.79
CA ALA A 51 26.84 12.54 -3.42
C ALA A 51 26.88 14.00 -3.90
N GLU A 52 25.78 14.51 -4.52
CA GLU A 52 25.72 15.86 -5.06
C GLU A 52 25.70 16.94 -3.95
N TRP A 53 24.93 16.70 -2.89
CA TRP A 53 24.71 17.68 -1.83
C TRP A 53 25.52 17.44 -0.55
N GLY A 54 26.35 16.40 -0.51
CA GLY A 54 27.17 16.06 0.67
C GLY A 54 26.32 15.71 1.89
N LEU A 55 25.18 15.03 1.72
CA LEU A 55 24.22 14.78 2.80
C LEU A 55 24.81 13.90 3.91
N THR A 56 24.65 14.34 5.15
CA THR A 56 24.90 13.53 6.34
C THR A 56 23.97 12.32 6.42
N ILE A 57 24.33 11.29 7.18
CA ILE A 57 23.50 10.09 7.38
C ILE A 57 22.12 10.48 7.96
N ALA A 58 22.08 11.40 8.91
CA ALA A 58 20.83 11.90 9.48
C ALA A 58 19.93 12.57 8.43
N GLN A 59 20.50 13.40 7.55
CA GLN A 59 19.75 14.03 6.45
C GLN A 59 19.22 13.00 5.45
N ARG A 60 19.97 11.95 5.15
CA ARG A 60 19.48 10.84 4.29
C ARG A 60 18.29 10.13 4.92
N GLY A 61 18.36 9.85 6.23
CA GLY A 61 17.24 9.24 6.97
C GLY A 61 16.01 10.16 6.99
N LEU A 62 16.19 11.48 7.23
CA LEU A 62 15.11 12.45 7.22
C LEU A 62 14.43 12.53 5.84
N LEU A 63 15.22 12.53 4.76
CA LEU A 63 14.68 12.57 3.40
C LEU A 63 13.83 11.31 3.09
N GLY A 64 14.27 10.12 3.53
CA GLY A 64 13.48 8.90 3.43
C GLY A 64 12.21 8.92 4.29
N THR A 65 12.25 9.58 5.46
CA THR A 65 11.10 9.72 6.38
C THR A 65 10.06 10.73 5.87
N ALA A 66 10.48 11.75 5.11
CA ALA A 66 9.63 12.90 4.75
C ALA A 66 8.31 12.49 4.07
N ILE A 67 8.36 11.55 3.12
CA ILE A 67 7.17 11.09 2.41
C ILE A 67 6.18 10.39 3.34
N PHE A 68 6.67 9.60 4.31
CA PHE A 68 5.81 8.87 5.26
C PHE A 68 5.14 9.79 6.27
N LEU A 69 5.80 10.89 6.69
CA LEU A 69 5.16 11.93 7.50
C LEU A 69 4.00 12.58 6.75
N GLY A 70 4.21 12.89 5.47
CA GLY A 70 3.15 13.35 4.59
C GLY A 70 2.02 12.32 4.47
N MET A 71 2.35 11.04 4.25
CA MET A 71 1.36 9.96 4.14
C MET A 71 0.52 9.82 5.40
N LEU A 72 1.11 9.94 6.57
CA LEU A 72 0.38 9.88 7.85
C LEU A 72 -0.65 11.02 7.94
N ALA A 73 -0.22 12.25 7.66
CA ALA A 73 -1.11 13.42 7.65
C ALA A 73 -2.20 13.30 6.57
N GLY A 74 -1.81 12.88 5.36
CA GLY A 74 -2.72 12.68 4.23
C GLY A 74 -3.79 11.63 4.49
N ALA A 75 -3.41 10.47 5.05
CA ALA A 75 -4.37 9.40 5.35
C ALA A 75 -5.46 9.87 6.34
N LEU A 76 -5.08 10.61 7.39
CA LEU A 76 -6.02 11.16 8.37
C LEU A 76 -6.91 12.24 7.78
N PHE A 77 -6.35 13.11 6.94
CA PHE A 77 -7.07 14.22 6.32
C PHE A 77 -8.03 13.73 5.23
N TRP A 78 -7.52 12.99 4.23
CA TRP A 78 -8.31 12.55 3.08
C TRP A 78 -9.34 11.49 3.43
N GLY A 79 -9.05 10.63 4.40
CA GLY A 79 -10.00 9.62 4.86
C GLY A 79 -11.30 10.28 5.35
N ARG A 80 -11.20 11.37 6.11
CA ARG A 80 -12.38 12.13 6.59
C ARG A 80 -12.96 13.05 5.54
N LEU A 81 -12.11 13.76 4.82
CA LEU A 81 -12.55 14.76 3.85
C LEU A 81 -13.33 14.10 2.70
N SER A 82 -12.88 12.96 2.17
CA SER A 82 -13.58 12.24 1.09
C SER A 82 -14.98 11.76 1.49
N ASP A 83 -15.22 11.53 2.78
CA ASP A 83 -16.58 11.21 3.30
C ASP A 83 -17.53 12.42 3.30
N LEU A 84 -16.98 13.64 3.30
CA LEU A 84 -17.73 14.88 3.34
C LEU A 84 -17.97 15.48 1.95
N ILE A 85 -16.90 15.57 1.13
CA ILE A 85 -16.93 16.28 -0.15
C ILE A 85 -17.15 15.36 -1.36
N GLY A 86 -17.12 14.04 -1.17
CA GLY A 86 -17.31 13.03 -2.21
C GLY A 86 -16.05 12.23 -2.49
N ARG A 87 -16.27 10.97 -2.88
CA ARG A 87 -15.20 10.03 -3.20
C ARG A 87 -14.42 10.47 -4.43
N LYS A 88 -15.13 10.94 -5.46
CA LYS A 88 -14.52 11.41 -6.71
C LYS A 88 -13.57 12.59 -6.49
N VAL A 89 -13.95 13.56 -5.67
CA VAL A 89 -13.11 14.73 -5.39
C VAL A 89 -11.82 14.29 -4.71
N GLY A 90 -11.91 13.47 -3.66
CA GLY A 90 -10.74 12.86 -3.00
C GLY A 90 -9.87 12.08 -3.99
N PHE A 91 -10.50 11.21 -4.80
CA PHE A 91 -9.88 10.35 -5.80
C PHE A 91 -9.03 11.11 -6.85
N VAL A 92 -9.51 12.30 -7.27
CA VAL A 92 -8.79 13.15 -8.23
C VAL A 92 -7.75 14.02 -7.54
N SER A 93 -8.06 14.54 -6.35
CA SER A 93 -7.20 15.50 -5.65
C SER A 93 -5.93 14.85 -5.10
N THR A 94 -6.02 13.62 -4.57
CA THR A 94 -4.88 12.90 -4.01
C THR A 94 -3.79 12.69 -5.05
N ILE A 95 -4.14 12.15 -6.23
CA ILE A 95 -3.18 11.93 -7.29
C ILE A 95 -2.67 13.23 -7.94
N ALA A 96 -3.49 14.30 -7.95
CA ALA A 96 -3.05 15.59 -8.44
C ALA A 96 -1.94 16.18 -7.54
N ILE A 97 -2.14 16.13 -6.21
CA ILE A 97 -1.16 16.63 -5.24
C ILE A 97 0.12 15.80 -5.32
N ASP A 98 0.00 14.47 -5.32
CA ASP A 98 1.12 13.57 -5.47
C ASP A 98 1.95 13.91 -6.73
N SER A 99 1.32 13.94 -7.89
CA SER A 99 1.99 14.16 -9.17
C SER A 99 2.61 15.57 -9.29
N ILE A 100 1.91 16.60 -8.82
CA ILE A 100 2.39 17.98 -8.88
C ILE A 100 3.62 18.17 -7.98
N PHE A 101 3.54 17.75 -6.71
CA PHE A 101 4.65 17.89 -5.78
C PHE A 101 5.78 16.89 -6.08
N GLY A 102 5.45 15.72 -6.64
CA GLY A 102 6.41 14.80 -7.23
C GLY A 102 7.25 15.47 -8.31
N LEU A 103 6.60 16.09 -9.30
CA LEU A 103 7.26 16.83 -10.37
C LEU A 103 8.08 18.02 -9.86
N LEU A 104 7.51 18.82 -8.94
CA LEU A 104 8.20 19.96 -8.36
C LEU A 104 9.47 19.54 -7.59
N SER A 105 9.51 18.33 -7.05
CA SER A 105 10.69 17.80 -6.38
C SER A 105 11.92 17.68 -7.28
N ALA A 106 11.74 17.53 -8.60
CA ALA A 106 12.82 17.54 -9.58
C ALA A 106 13.55 18.89 -9.65
N PHE A 107 12.85 19.95 -9.30
CA PHE A 107 13.35 21.34 -9.35
C PHE A 107 13.76 21.87 -7.96
N ALA A 108 13.82 21.02 -6.95
CA ALA A 108 14.20 21.41 -5.60
C ALA A 108 15.61 22.06 -5.58
N PRO A 109 15.74 23.32 -5.11
CA PRO A 109 17.01 24.03 -5.12
C PRO A 109 17.90 23.66 -3.93
N SER A 110 17.35 23.03 -2.89
CA SER A 110 18.07 22.66 -1.68
C SER A 110 17.43 21.48 -0.96
N PHE A 111 18.16 20.90 -0.01
CA PHE A 111 17.69 19.79 0.83
C PHE A 111 16.37 20.11 1.54
N GLY A 112 16.23 21.29 2.16
CA GLY A 112 15.01 21.69 2.89
C GLY A 112 13.78 21.75 1.96
N TRP A 113 13.94 22.29 0.76
CA TRP A 113 12.89 22.30 -0.26
C TRP A 113 12.51 20.87 -0.70
N LEU A 114 13.48 20.02 -0.92
CA LEU A 114 13.21 18.62 -1.31
C LEU A 114 12.45 17.88 -0.20
N VAL A 115 12.82 18.05 1.07
CA VAL A 115 12.10 17.48 2.21
C VAL A 115 10.65 17.96 2.25
N ALA A 116 10.42 19.27 2.09
CA ALA A 116 9.08 19.85 2.10
C ALA A 116 8.22 19.31 0.95
N LEU A 117 8.77 19.29 -0.27
CA LEU A 117 8.08 18.78 -1.47
C LEU A 117 7.78 17.29 -1.36
N ARG A 118 8.71 16.47 -0.84
CA ARG A 118 8.48 15.04 -0.58
C ARG A 118 7.40 14.80 0.49
N THR A 119 7.34 15.67 1.51
CA THR A 119 6.26 15.62 2.51
C THR A 119 4.90 15.91 1.86
N MET A 120 4.83 16.91 0.97
CA MET A 120 3.60 17.23 0.24
C MET A 120 3.21 16.15 -0.77
N THR A 121 4.18 15.53 -1.46
CA THR A 121 3.96 14.33 -2.29
C THR A 121 3.33 13.23 -1.42
N GLY A 122 3.92 12.94 -0.26
CA GLY A 122 3.39 11.97 0.69
C GLY A 122 1.98 12.29 1.16
N PHE A 123 1.62 13.57 1.33
CA PHE A 123 0.27 13.98 1.70
C PHE A 123 -0.79 13.58 0.64
N GLY A 124 -0.44 13.62 -0.65
CA GLY A 124 -1.24 13.06 -1.73
C GLY A 124 -1.33 11.53 -1.64
N VAL A 125 -0.17 10.86 -1.67
CA VAL A 125 -0.05 9.39 -1.60
C VAL A 125 -0.80 8.80 -0.40
N GLY A 126 -0.70 9.43 0.78
CA GLY A 126 -1.38 8.95 1.99
C GLY A 126 -2.89 8.92 1.89
N GLY A 127 -3.47 9.78 1.05
CA GLY A 127 -4.91 9.81 0.80
C GLY A 127 -5.37 8.82 -0.26
N THR A 128 -4.52 8.39 -1.16
CA THR A 128 -4.88 7.53 -2.29
C THR A 128 -5.43 6.19 -1.79
N LEU A 129 -4.73 5.51 -0.88
CA LEU A 129 -5.17 4.20 -0.38
C LEU A 129 -6.60 4.22 0.19
N PRO A 130 -6.94 5.04 1.20
CA PRO A 130 -8.29 5.02 1.76
C PRO A 130 -9.37 5.42 0.75
N VAL A 131 -9.05 6.32 -0.19
CA VAL A 131 -10.01 6.80 -1.19
C VAL A 131 -10.21 5.78 -2.32
N ASP A 132 -9.12 5.26 -2.89
CA ASP A 132 -9.15 4.28 -4.00
C ASP A 132 -9.82 2.97 -3.56
N TYR A 133 -9.46 2.48 -2.36
CA TYR A 133 -10.10 1.29 -1.80
C TYR A 133 -11.58 1.50 -1.54
N SER A 134 -11.97 2.67 -1.01
CA SER A 134 -13.36 2.97 -0.74
C SER A 134 -14.18 3.03 -2.03
N ILE A 135 -13.71 3.81 -3.02
CA ILE A 135 -14.45 3.96 -4.28
C ILE A 135 -14.54 2.63 -5.02
N PHE A 136 -13.45 1.86 -5.08
CA PHE A 136 -13.46 0.56 -5.75
C PHE A 136 -14.36 -0.45 -5.03
N ALA A 137 -14.28 -0.54 -3.69
CA ALA A 137 -15.11 -1.43 -2.89
C ALA A 137 -16.62 -1.15 -3.02
N GLU A 138 -17.00 0.13 -3.21
CA GLU A 138 -18.39 0.57 -3.36
C GLU A 138 -18.99 0.19 -4.73
N TYR A 139 -18.17 -0.20 -5.71
CA TYR A 139 -18.63 -0.72 -7.01
C TYR A 139 -18.55 -2.24 -7.13
N LEU A 140 -18.06 -2.95 -6.10
CA LEU A 140 -17.87 -4.40 -6.15
C LEU A 140 -19.03 -5.17 -5.49
N PRO A 141 -19.53 -6.24 -6.14
CA PRO A 141 -20.39 -7.23 -5.51
C PRO A 141 -19.75 -7.82 -4.24
N SER A 142 -20.57 -8.07 -3.22
CA SER A 142 -20.13 -8.49 -1.88
C SER A 142 -19.33 -9.80 -1.89
N GLU A 143 -19.79 -10.79 -2.66
CA GLU A 143 -19.17 -12.12 -2.71
C GLU A 143 -17.72 -12.13 -3.17
N ARG A 144 -17.34 -11.21 -4.07
CA ARG A 144 -16.01 -11.18 -4.70
C ARG A 144 -15.16 -9.99 -4.28
N ARG A 145 -15.70 -9.09 -3.44
CA ARG A 145 -15.04 -7.83 -3.03
C ARG A 145 -13.63 -8.05 -2.47
N GLY A 146 -13.50 -8.98 -1.52
CA GLY A 146 -12.20 -9.28 -0.90
C GLY A 146 -11.13 -9.69 -1.91
N ARG A 147 -11.46 -10.59 -2.85
CA ARG A 147 -10.53 -11.06 -3.88
C ARG A 147 -10.00 -9.91 -4.77
N TYR A 148 -10.89 -9.01 -5.20
CA TYR A 148 -10.48 -7.92 -6.08
C TYR A 148 -9.69 -6.84 -5.35
N LEU A 149 -9.97 -6.59 -4.06
CA LEU A 149 -9.17 -5.69 -3.24
C LEU A 149 -7.75 -6.23 -3.00
N VAL A 150 -7.59 -7.55 -2.82
CA VAL A 150 -6.26 -8.17 -2.76
C VAL A 150 -5.53 -8.08 -4.09
N LEU A 151 -6.23 -8.28 -5.23
CA LEU A 151 -5.61 -8.13 -6.55
C LEU A 151 -5.14 -6.68 -6.81
N LEU A 152 -5.81 -5.69 -6.23
CA LEU A 152 -5.38 -4.29 -6.30
C LEU A 152 -3.99 -4.09 -5.67
N GLU A 153 -3.67 -4.81 -4.59
CA GLU A 153 -2.37 -4.75 -3.94
C GLU A 153 -1.21 -5.23 -4.82
N ALA A 154 -1.46 -6.15 -5.76
CA ALA A 154 -0.42 -6.64 -6.67
C ALA A 154 0.17 -5.52 -7.56
N PHE A 155 -0.56 -4.44 -7.78
CA PHE A 155 -0.07 -3.28 -8.52
C PHE A 155 1.06 -2.54 -7.80
N TRP A 156 1.18 -2.68 -6.48
CA TRP A 156 2.33 -2.15 -5.74
C TRP A 156 3.65 -2.66 -6.30
N ALA A 157 3.76 -3.97 -6.56
CA ALA A 157 4.97 -4.57 -7.12
C ALA A 157 5.31 -4.01 -8.51
N LEU A 158 4.29 -3.74 -9.34
CA LEU A 158 4.50 -3.12 -10.66
C LEU A 158 5.10 -1.71 -10.51
N GLY A 159 4.63 -0.94 -9.54
CA GLY A 159 5.17 0.38 -9.22
C GLY A 159 6.64 0.33 -8.76
N VAL A 160 6.97 -0.62 -7.88
CA VAL A 160 8.35 -0.83 -7.41
C VAL A 160 9.29 -1.21 -8.56
N ILE A 161 8.84 -2.13 -9.43
CA ILE A 161 9.59 -2.55 -10.62
C ILE A 161 9.79 -1.36 -11.57
N ALA A 162 8.75 -0.58 -11.81
CA ALA A 162 8.82 0.61 -12.66
C ALA A 162 9.82 1.63 -12.08
N ALA A 163 9.75 1.91 -10.78
CA ALA A 163 10.68 2.83 -10.11
C ALA A 163 12.14 2.36 -10.21
N ALA A 164 12.40 1.08 -9.96
CA ALA A 164 13.74 0.51 -10.05
C ALA A 164 14.27 0.50 -11.49
N GLY A 165 13.40 0.17 -12.46
CA GLY A 165 13.74 0.19 -13.89
C GLY A 165 14.05 1.60 -14.39
N LEU A 166 13.22 2.59 -14.01
CA LEU A 166 13.48 4.00 -14.34
C LEU A 166 14.76 4.49 -13.68
N ALA A 167 15.03 4.11 -12.43
CA ALA A 167 16.27 4.48 -11.75
C ALA A 167 17.50 3.90 -12.47
N TRP A 168 17.43 2.64 -12.89
CA TRP A 168 18.50 1.99 -13.68
C TRP A 168 18.78 2.70 -14.99
N LEU A 169 17.73 3.09 -15.71
CA LEU A 169 17.88 3.72 -17.02
C LEU A 169 18.25 5.21 -16.93
N ILE A 170 17.72 5.92 -15.94
CA ILE A 170 17.80 7.39 -15.90
C ILE A 170 18.96 7.89 -15.03
N VAL A 171 19.12 7.37 -13.81
CA VAL A 171 20.05 7.98 -12.86
C VAL A 171 21.50 7.96 -13.34
N PRO A 172 22.05 6.87 -13.93
CA PRO A 172 23.43 6.85 -14.40
C PRO A 172 23.70 7.80 -15.56
N ASN A 173 22.68 8.13 -16.38
CA ASN A 173 22.85 8.89 -17.61
C ASN A 173 22.38 10.36 -17.49
N PHE A 174 21.31 10.60 -16.72
CA PHE A 174 20.64 11.90 -16.67
C PHE A 174 20.55 12.47 -15.25
N GLY A 175 20.86 11.66 -14.22
CA GLY A 175 20.82 12.06 -12.82
C GLY A 175 19.43 11.93 -12.18
N TRP A 176 19.39 12.16 -10.86
CA TRP A 176 18.22 11.93 -10.02
C TRP A 176 17.05 12.90 -10.28
N ARG A 177 17.34 14.12 -10.75
CA ARG A 177 16.27 15.09 -11.06
C ARG A 177 15.38 14.61 -12.19
N TRP A 178 15.96 14.04 -13.24
CA TRP A 178 15.18 13.43 -14.32
C TRP A 178 14.39 12.20 -13.88
N LEU A 179 14.92 11.42 -12.93
CA LEU A 179 14.17 10.33 -12.34
C LEU A 179 12.90 10.85 -11.65
N LEU A 180 13.00 11.89 -10.82
CA LEU A 180 11.85 12.52 -10.16
C LEU A 180 10.85 13.15 -11.16
N ALA A 181 11.35 13.79 -12.23
CA ALA A 181 10.49 14.41 -13.24
C ALA A 181 9.69 13.36 -14.03
N VAL A 182 10.34 12.29 -14.46
CA VAL A 182 9.71 11.25 -15.30
C VAL A 182 8.73 10.41 -14.46
N SER A 183 9.00 10.18 -13.19
CA SER A 183 8.12 9.41 -12.31
C SER A 183 6.76 10.08 -12.05
N ALA A 184 6.67 11.40 -12.17
CA ALA A 184 5.41 12.12 -12.02
C ALA A 184 4.46 11.94 -13.24
N VAL A 185 4.98 11.53 -14.40
CA VAL A 185 4.19 11.42 -15.65
C VAL A 185 3.04 10.39 -15.52
N PRO A 186 3.24 9.17 -15.00
CA PRO A 186 2.13 8.23 -14.78
C PRO A 186 1.01 8.81 -13.93
N GLY A 187 1.35 9.50 -12.85
CA GLY A 187 0.38 10.15 -11.97
C GLY A 187 -0.42 11.25 -12.68
N LEU A 188 0.22 12.07 -13.50
CA LEU A 188 -0.47 13.08 -14.30
C LEU A 188 -1.44 12.46 -15.34
N ILE A 189 -1.06 11.35 -15.96
CA ILE A 189 -1.94 10.61 -16.87
C ILE A 189 -3.14 10.05 -16.11
N ILE A 190 -2.91 9.43 -14.95
CA ILE A 190 -3.95 8.87 -14.10
C ILE A 190 -4.90 9.98 -13.61
N PHE A 191 -4.39 11.16 -13.28
CA PHE A 191 -5.20 12.32 -12.93
C PHE A 191 -6.24 12.66 -14.00
N VAL A 192 -5.85 12.67 -15.28
CA VAL A 192 -6.77 12.92 -16.39
C VAL A 192 -7.82 11.80 -16.50
N ILE A 193 -7.38 10.54 -16.37
CA ILE A 193 -8.25 9.37 -16.50
C ILE A 193 -9.26 9.30 -15.35
N ARG A 194 -8.83 9.59 -14.11
CA ARG A 194 -9.68 9.57 -12.92
C ARG A 194 -10.88 10.53 -13.01
N ARG A 195 -10.74 11.65 -13.72
CA ARG A 195 -11.85 12.59 -13.94
C ARG A 195 -13.05 11.98 -14.65
N GLN A 196 -12.86 10.90 -15.42
CA GLN A 196 -13.92 10.22 -16.17
C GLN A 196 -14.74 9.25 -15.29
N ILE A 197 -14.26 8.90 -14.09
CA ILE A 197 -14.96 8.01 -13.17
C ILE A 197 -16.10 8.79 -12.50
N PRO A 198 -17.34 8.26 -12.48
CA PRO A 198 -18.46 8.90 -11.80
C PRO A 198 -18.28 8.88 -10.27
N GLU A 199 -19.07 9.71 -9.56
CA GLU A 199 -19.12 9.68 -8.11
C GLU A 199 -19.71 8.36 -7.62
N SER A 200 -19.31 7.91 -6.42
CA SER A 200 -19.82 6.70 -5.81
C SER A 200 -21.35 6.74 -5.66
N PRO A 201 -22.08 5.72 -6.15
CA PRO A 201 -23.53 5.67 -6.00
C PRO A 201 -23.92 5.52 -4.51
N ARG A 202 -23.10 4.87 -3.68
CA ARG A 202 -23.33 4.80 -2.23
C ARG A 202 -23.21 6.18 -1.57
N PHE A 203 -22.18 6.95 -1.92
CA PHE A 203 -22.02 8.32 -1.44
C PHE A 203 -23.23 9.19 -1.82
N LEU A 204 -23.73 9.08 -3.06
CA LEU A 204 -24.88 9.81 -3.54
C LEU A 204 -26.16 9.44 -2.76
N LEU A 205 -26.38 8.16 -2.46
CA LEU A 205 -27.52 7.70 -1.66
C LEU A 205 -27.48 8.22 -0.23
N VAL A 206 -26.30 8.16 0.42
CA VAL A 206 -26.10 8.69 1.79
C VAL A 206 -26.34 10.20 1.86
N ASN A 207 -26.10 10.92 0.77
CA ASN A 207 -26.34 12.37 0.69
C ASN A 207 -27.71 12.74 0.09
N GLY A 208 -28.68 11.81 0.06
CA GLY A 208 -30.05 12.10 -0.36
C GLY A 208 -30.21 12.38 -1.86
N GLN A 209 -29.36 11.82 -2.72
CA GLN A 209 -29.39 12.00 -4.17
C GLN A 209 -29.66 10.67 -4.91
N PRO A 210 -30.80 10.00 -4.67
CA PRO A 210 -31.10 8.68 -5.22
C PRO A 210 -31.17 8.67 -6.76
N GLU A 211 -31.66 9.73 -7.39
CA GLU A 211 -31.75 9.82 -8.85
C GLU A 211 -30.37 9.82 -9.50
N LYS A 212 -29.40 10.56 -8.92
CA LYS A 212 -28.02 10.54 -9.42
C LYS A 212 -27.35 9.20 -9.18
N ALA A 213 -27.59 8.58 -8.02
CA ALA A 213 -27.09 7.25 -7.72
C ALA A 213 -27.61 6.21 -8.72
N ARG A 214 -28.92 6.29 -9.07
CA ARG A 214 -29.55 5.44 -10.07
C ARG A 214 -28.91 5.65 -11.45
N ALA A 215 -28.74 6.89 -11.88
CA ALA A 215 -28.11 7.19 -13.17
C ALA A 215 -26.68 6.62 -13.28
N VAL A 216 -25.90 6.66 -12.19
CA VAL A 216 -24.57 6.03 -12.14
C VAL A 216 -24.68 4.50 -12.24
N LEU A 217 -25.58 3.87 -11.50
CA LEU A 217 -25.76 2.42 -11.55
C LEU A 217 -26.26 1.94 -12.93
N GLU A 218 -27.11 2.71 -13.60
CA GLU A 218 -27.54 2.44 -14.96
C GLU A 218 -26.39 2.55 -15.97
N LEU A 219 -25.51 3.56 -15.81
CA LEU A 219 -24.28 3.67 -16.61
C LEU A 219 -23.39 2.43 -16.43
N VAL A 220 -23.23 1.97 -15.20
CA VAL A 220 -22.43 0.78 -14.89
C VAL A 220 -23.07 -0.47 -15.48
N ALA A 221 -24.39 -0.65 -15.31
CA ALA A 221 -25.16 -1.76 -15.87
C ALA A 221 -25.02 -1.82 -17.39
N ARG A 222 -25.24 -0.70 -18.10
CA ARG A 222 -25.06 -0.60 -19.56
C ARG A 222 -23.63 -0.97 -19.97
N THR A 223 -22.60 -0.50 -19.23
CA THR A 223 -21.20 -0.82 -19.53
C THR A 223 -20.90 -2.30 -19.36
N ASN A 224 -21.56 -2.94 -18.40
CA ASN A 224 -21.42 -4.38 -18.12
C ASN A 224 -22.31 -5.26 -19.02
N GLY A 225 -23.24 -4.66 -19.78
CA GLY A 225 -24.21 -5.42 -20.58
C GLY A 225 -25.35 -6.02 -19.74
N THR A 226 -25.62 -5.46 -18.56
CA THR A 226 -26.71 -5.83 -17.66
C THR A 226 -27.79 -4.74 -17.61
N GLN A 227 -28.90 -5.03 -16.96
CA GLN A 227 -29.99 -4.08 -16.76
C GLN A 227 -30.29 -3.92 -15.29
N LEU A 228 -30.49 -2.69 -14.86
CA LEU A 228 -30.95 -2.38 -13.52
C LEU A 228 -32.50 -2.44 -13.52
N PRO A 229 -33.16 -3.18 -12.59
CA PRO A 229 -34.61 -3.20 -12.48
C PRO A 229 -35.20 -1.80 -12.26
N ASP A 230 -36.39 -1.56 -12.79
CA ASP A 230 -37.09 -0.28 -12.60
C ASP A 230 -37.79 -0.23 -11.23
N ARG A 231 -36.93 -0.12 -10.18
CA ARG A 231 -37.32 0.01 -8.78
C ARG A 231 -36.59 1.18 -8.16
N PRO A 232 -37.24 2.01 -7.34
CA PRO A 232 -36.55 3.11 -6.64
C PRO A 232 -35.46 2.55 -5.68
N LEU A 233 -34.35 3.25 -5.59
CA LEU A 233 -33.31 2.92 -4.64
C LEU A 233 -33.70 3.38 -3.25
N ARG A 234 -33.50 2.51 -2.25
CA ARG A 234 -33.75 2.84 -0.85
C ARG A 234 -32.65 3.81 -0.37
N PRO A 235 -33.01 4.94 0.26
CA PRO A 235 -32.02 5.81 0.91
C PRO A 235 -31.21 5.05 1.97
N ILE A 236 -29.94 5.41 2.10
CA ILE A 236 -29.05 4.87 3.13
C ILE A 236 -28.93 5.91 4.24
N GLU A 237 -29.29 5.53 5.46
CA GLU A 237 -29.02 6.36 6.62
C GLU A 237 -27.52 6.41 6.93
N ARG A 238 -27.02 7.59 7.29
CA ARG A 238 -25.65 7.74 7.77
C ARG A 238 -25.49 6.99 9.09
N THR A 239 -24.87 5.84 9.05
CA THR A 239 -24.41 5.15 10.26
C THR A 239 -22.97 5.54 10.55
N THR A 240 -22.71 5.94 11.78
CA THR A 240 -21.32 6.16 12.23
C THR A 240 -20.61 4.81 12.30
N PRO A 241 -19.49 4.61 11.58
CA PRO A 241 -18.74 3.36 11.71
C PRO A 241 -18.34 3.12 13.17
N PRO A 242 -18.33 1.87 13.64
CA PRO A 242 -17.86 1.55 14.98
C PRO A 242 -16.43 2.08 15.18
N GLY A 243 -16.19 2.74 16.32
CA GLY A 243 -14.88 3.31 16.61
C GLY A 243 -13.80 2.26 16.80
N ALA A 244 -12.53 2.64 16.64
CA ALA A 244 -11.38 1.74 16.83
C ALA A 244 -11.30 1.10 18.24
N ARG A 245 -11.95 1.70 19.24
CA ARG A 245 -12.06 1.12 20.60
C ARG A 245 -12.80 -0.22 20.61
N GLU A 246 -13.74 -0.43 19.70
CA GLU A 246 -14.47 -1.69 19.56
C GLU A 246 -13.57 -2.87 19.22
N LEU A 247 -12.45 -2.60 18.53
CA LEU A 247 -11.44 -3.61 18.19
C LEU A 247 -10.69 -4.15 19.41
N LEU A 248 -10.70 -3.41 20.51
CA LEU A 248 -10.03 -3.80 21.76
C LEU A 248 -10.96 -4.44 22.78
N ARG A 249 -12.19 -4.78 22.40
CA ARG A 249 -13.12 -5.55 23.25
C ARG A 249 -12.55 -6.94 23.56
N PRO A 250 -12.94 -7.53 24.71
CA PRO A 250 -12.65 -8.93 25.01
C PRO A 250 -13.05 -9.82 23.82
N GLY A 251 -12.29 -10.77 23.40
CA GLY A 251 -12.53 -11.60 22.21
C GLY A 251 -11.84 -11.10 20.93
N LEU A 252 -11.73 -9.81 20.69
CA LEU A 252 -10.98 -9.24 19.53
C LEU A 252 -9.61 -8.70 19.92
N ARG A 253 -9.42 -8.29 21.17
CA ARG A 253 -8.21 -7.60 21.63
C ARG A 253 -6.91 -8.33 21.26
N ARG A 254 -6.85 -9.64 21.47
CA ARG A 254 -5.66 -10.44 21.15
C ARG A 254 -5.37 -10.43 19.65
N THR A 255 -6.37 -10.69 18.82
CA THR A 255 -6.27 -10.66 17.36
C THR A 255 -5.84 -9.28 16.88
N THR A 256 -6.47 -8.22 17.39
CA THR A 256 -6.16 -6.84 17.03
C THR A 256 -4.72 -6.45 17.36
N LEU A 257 -4.24 -6.75 18.58
CA LEU A 257 -2.88 -6.43 19.00
C LEU A 257 -1.83 -7.19 18.17
N LEU A 258 -2.08 -8.47 17.88
CA LEU A 258 -1.19 -9.27 17.03
C LEU A 258 -1.17 -8.75 15.59
N LEU A 259 -2.33 -8.37 15.03
CA LEU A 259 -2.40 -7.76 13.71
C LEU A 259 -1.65 -6.42 13.68
N TRP A 260 -1.87 -5.53 14.65
CA TRP A 260 -1.14 -4.26 14.74
C TRP A 260 0.37 -4.47 14.83
N THR A 261 0.81 -5.47 15.62
CA THR A 261 2.22 -5.87 15.68
C THR A 261 2.74 -6.30 14.31
N MET A 262 2.02 -7.16 13.60
CA MET A 262 2.44 -7.62 12.27
C MET A 262 2.49 -6.49 11.26
N TRP A 263 1.47 -5.62 11.20
CA TRP A 263 1.46 -4.46 10.31
C TRP A 263 2.60 -3.48 10.60
N PHE A 264 2.89 -3.24 11.89
CA PHE A 264 4.01 -2.40 12.30
C PHE A 264 5.36 -3.02 11.91
N THR A 265 5.57 -4.30 12.24
CA THR A 265 6.87 -4.96 12.07
C THR A 265 7.20 -5.24 10.60
N ILE A 266 6.23 -5.69 9.80
CA ILE A 266 6.44 -5.89 8.36
C ILE A 266 6.78 -4.57 7.66
N SER A 267 6.09 -3.49 8.01
CA SER A 267 6.31 -2.18 7.43
C SER A 267 7.65 -1.59 7.88
N LEU A 268 8.00 -1.73 9.17
CA LEU A 268 9.30 -1.31 9.69
C LEU A 268 10.44 -2.01 8.95
N GLY A 269 10.34 -3.32 8.78
CA GLY A 269 11.32 -4.12 8.04
C GLY A 269 11.37 -3.75 6.56
N TYR A 270 10.21 -3.72 5.89
CA TYR A 270 10.14 -3.43 4.45
C TYR A 270 10.70 -2.05 4.12
N TYR A 271 10.15 -0.99 4.71
CA TYR A 271 10.62 0.37 4.40
C TYR A 271 12.02 0.64 4.94
N GLY A 272 12.40 0.02 6.07
CA GLY A 272 13.75 0.09 6.59
C GLY A 272 14.78 -0.49 5.63
N VAL A 273 14.54 -1.68 5.10
CA VAL A 273 15.43 -2.33 4.13
C VAL A 273 15.42 -1.61 2.79
N PHE A 274 14.24 -1.43 2.18
CA PHE A 274 14.14 -0.94 0.80
C PHE A 274 14.53 0.54 0.66
N THR A 275 14.41 1.36 1.71
CA THR A 275 14.92 2.75 1.71
C THR A 275 16.46 2.77 1.62
N TRP A 276 17.14 1.87 2.29
CA TRP A 276 18.58 1.84 2.34
C TRP A 276 19.23 0.89 1.32
N LEU A 277 18.44 0.11 0.58
CA LEU A 277 18.93 -0.92 -0.34
C LEU A 277 19.93 -0.40 -1.38
N PRO A 278 19.67 0.69 -2.15
CA PRO A 278 20.65 1.22 -3.08
C PRO A 278 21.90 1.78 -2.37
N THR A 279 21.73 2.36 -1.19
CA THR A 279 22.85 2.84 -0.37
C THR A 279 23.73 1.67 0.11
N PHE A 280 23.11 0.53 0.48
CA PHE A 280 23.83 -0.68 0.86
C PHE A 280 24.67 -1.22 -0.28
N PHE A 281 24.12 -1.35 -1.47
CA PHE A 281 24.88 -1.77 -2.65
C PHE A 281 26.03 -0.81 -2.97
N SER A 282 25.79 0.49 -2.89
CA SER A 282 26.82 1.50 -3.10
C SER A 282 27.95 1.42 -2.06
N SER A 283 27.61 1.22 -0.77
CA SER A 283 28.60 1.08 0.31
C SER A 283 29.38 -0.23 0.26
N SER A 284 28.86 -1.26 -0.43
CA SER A 284 29.54 -2.53 -0.66
C SER A 284 30.57 -2.47 -1.82
N GLY A 285 30.87 -1.27 -2.30
CA GLY A 285 31.86 -1.05 -3.37
C GLY A 285 31.35 -1.26 -4.78
N MET A 286 30.05 -1.44 -4.99
CA MET A 286 29.46 -1.53 -6.31
C MET A 286 29.48 -0.18 -7.03
N GLN A 287 29.80 -0.21 -8.31
CA GLN A 287 29.62 0.96 -9.19
C GLN A 287 28.13 1.29 -9.35
N LEU A 288 27.84 2.53 -9.75
CA LEU A 288 26.49 3.06 -9.81
C LEU A 288 25.54 2.21 -10.69
N LEU A 289 25.98 1.79 -11.87
CA LEU A 289 25.16 0.99 -12.79
C LEU A 289 24.76 -0.38 -12.20
N PRO A 290 25.68 -1.21 -11.68
CA PRO A 290 25.33 -2.45 -10.98
C PRO A 290 24.41 -2.26 -9.76
N VAL A 291 24.53 -1.14 -9.03
CA VAL A 291 23.61 -0.82 -7.92
C VAL A 291 22.17 -0.83 -8.40
N TYR A 292 21.85 -0.12 -9.46
CA TYR A 292 20.50 -0.04 -9.99
C TYR A 292 20.04 -1.33 -10.69
N GLN A 293 20.95 -2.02 -11.41
CA GLN A 293 20.64 -3.32 -12.02
C GLN A 293 20.23 -4.35 -10.96
N ASN A 294 21.01 -4.49 -9.89
CA ASN A 294 20.68 -5.42 -8.81
C ASN A 294 19.40 -5.02 -8.08
N THR A 295 19.19 -3.73 -7.82
CA THR A 295 17.94 -3.25 -7.22
C THR A 295 16.73 -3.60 -8.09
N PHE A 296 16.85 -3.50 -9.41
CA PHE A 296 15.80 -3.90 -10.35
C PHE A 296 15.55 -5.42 -10.31
N ILE A 297 16.59 -6.24 -10.27
CA ILE A 297 16.48 -7.70 -10.13
C ILE A 297 15.73 -8.06 -8.84
N LEU A 298 16.07 -7.41 -7.73
CA LEU A 298 15.38 -7.62 -6.45
C LEU A 298 13.89 -7.20 -6.51
N ALA A 299 13.58 -6.12 -7.24
CA ALA A 299 12.21 -5.70 -7.45
C ALA A 299 11.41 -6.73 -8.26
N LEU A 300 12.00 -7.33 -9.30
CA LEU A 300 11.35 -8.40 -10.08
C LEU A 300 11.03 -9.63 -9.22
N ALA A 301 11.87 -9.96 -8.24
CA ALA A 301 11.65 -11.10 -7.34
C ALA A 301 10.39 -10.95 -6.45
N GLN A 302 9.87 -9.75 -6.30
CA GLN A 302 8.66 -9.49 -5.51
C GLN A 302 7.40 -10.12 -6.14
N LEU A 303 7.29 -10.12 -7.47
CA LEU A 303 6.11 -10.69 -8.15
C LEU A 303 5.90 -12.19 -7.90
N PRO A 304 6.87 -13.07 -8.17
CA PRO A 304 6.69 -14.49 -7.87
C PRO A 304 6.48 -14.74 -6.36
N GLY A 305 7.06 -13.92 -5.48
CA GLY A 305 6.80 -13.96 -4.05
C GLY A 305 5.33 -13.75 -3.71
N TYR A 306 4.72 -12.72 -4.30
CA TYR A 306 3.30 -12.42 -4.11
C TYR A 306 2.39 -13.56 -4.61
N PHE A 307 2.63 -14.06 -5.84
CA PHE A 307 1.81 -15.14 -6.40
C PHE A 307 1.96 -16.46 -5.65
N SER A 308 3.18 -16.79 -5.20
CA SER A 308 3.42 -17.99 -4.40
C SER A 308 2.73 -17.92 -3.04
N ALA A 309 2.73 -16.74 -2.39
CA ALA A 309 1.99 -16.53 -1.16
C ALA A 309 0.48 -16.65 -1.37
N ALA A 310 -0.06 -16.06 -2.44
CA ALA A 310 -1.48 -16.19 -2.80
C ALA A 310 -1.90 -17.66 -2.98
N TYR A 311 -1.05 -18.50 -3.59
CA TYR A 311 -1.29 -19.93 -3.70
C TYR A 311 -1.22 -20.66 -2.34
N LEU A 312 -0.21 -20.35 -1.53
CA LEU A 312 0.01 -21.03 -0.26
C LEU A 312 -1.02 -20.64 0.80
N VAL A 313 -1.52 -19.41 0.76
CA VAL A 313 -2.63 -18.94 1.61
C VAL A 313 -3.87 -19.83 1.46
N GLU A 314 -4.17 -20.29 0.23
CA GLU A 314 -5.28 -21.20 -0.02
C GLU A 314 -4.96 -22.66 0.37
N LYS A 315 -3.72 -23.11 0.19
CA LYS A 315 -3.32 -24.51 0.38
C LYS A 315 -2.90 -24.84 1.81
N TRP A 316 -2.09 -23.99 2.43
CA TRP A 316 -1.59 -24.19 3.81
C TRP A 316 -2.45 -23.51 4.86
N GLY A 317 -3.17 -22.47 4.45
CA GLY A 317 -3.89 -21.56 5.32
C GLY A 317 -3.18 -20.21 5.47
N ARG A 318 -3.94 -19.23 5.98
CA ARG A 318 -3.49 -17.84 6.12
C ARG A 318 -2.40 -17.70 7.18
N ARG A 319 -2.64 -18.27 8.35
CA ARG A 319 -1.74 -18.16 9.52
C ARG A 319 -0.37 -18.82 9.30
N PRO A 320 -0.26 -20.09 8.85
CA PRO A 320 1.04 -20.72 8.64
C PRO A 320 1.81 -20.05 7.49
N THR A 321 1.14 -19.65 6.41
CA THR A 321 1.77 -18.94 5.30
C THR A 321 2.34 -17.60 5.78
N LEU A 322 1.57 -16.84 6.55
CA LEU A 322 2.01 -15.54 7.08
C LEU A 322 3.23 -15.70 8.01
N ALA A 323 3.19 -16.68 8.94
CA ALA A 323 4.29 -16.98 9.84
C ALA A 323 5.56 -17.39 9.08
N PHE A 324 5.42 -18.27 8.08
CA PHE A 324 6.52 -18.73 7.23
C PHE A 324 7.16 -17.59 6.46
N TYR A 325 6.36 -16.80 5.74
CA TYR A 325 6.89 -15.71 4.90
C TYR A 325 7.55 -14.61 5.74
N LEU A 326 6.96 -14.21 6.87
CA LEU A 326 7.57 -13.22 7.77
C LEU A 326 8.89 -13.73 8.38
N THR A 327 8.92 -14.96 8.84
CA THR A 327 10.14 -15.56 9.42
C THR A 327 11.23 -15.68 8.33
N ALA A 328 10.89 -16.17 7.15
CA ALA A 328 11.81 -16.27 6.03
C ALA A 328 12.32 -14.88 5.59
N SER A 329 11.46 -13.86 5.55
CA SER A 329 11.88 -12.47 5.30
C SER A 329 12.95 -12.02 6.29
N GLY A 330 12.76 -12.29 7.58
CA GLY A 330 13.74 -11.96 8.61
C GLY A 330 15.06 -12.72 8.42
N VAL A 331 15.01 -14.03 8.20
CA VAL A 331 16.19 -14.85 7.97
C VAL A 331 16.99 -14.36 6.76
N PHE A 332 16.34 -14.15 5.62
CA PHE A 332 17.02 -13.70 4.41
C PHE A 332 17.48 -12.24 4.49
N THR A 333 16.78 -11.37 5.24
CA THR A 333 17.27 -10.01 5.54
C THR A 333 18.56 -10.05 6.38
N TYR A 334 18.64 -10.94 7.37
CA TYR A 334 19.85 -11.13 8.16
C TYR A 334 21.00 -11.69 7.31
N LEU A 335 20.74 -12.73 6.51
CA LEU A 335 21.73 -13.31 5.60
C LEU A 335 22.23 -12.31 4.55
N PHE A 336 21.32 -11.44 4.07
CA PHE A 336 21.69 -10.32 3.19
C PHE A 336 22.63 -9.34 3.89
N ALA A 337 22.36 -8.97 5.14
CA ALA A 337 23.20 -8.08 5.93
C ALA A 337 24.57 -8.67 6.26
N ALA A 338 24.66 -9.99 6.47
CA ALA A 338 25.87 -10.72 6.81
C ALA A 338 26.66 -11.21 5.59
N ALA A 339 26.20 -10.94 4.37
CA ALA A 339 26.83 -11.43 3.14
C ALA A 339 28.18 -10.77 2.89
N ASN A 340 29.19 -11.58 2.56
CA ASN A 340 30.57 -11.14 2.37
C ASN A 340 31.00 -11.06 0.90
N SER A 341 30.11 -11.37 -0.05
CA SER A 341 30.38 -11.28 -1.48
C SER A 341 29.18 -10.71 -2.22
N ILE A 342 29.43 -10.03 -3.34
CA ILE A 342 28.40 -9.43 -4.18
C ILE A 342 27.37 -10.48 -4.62
N ASN A 343 27.80 -11.66 -5.05
CA ASN A 343 26.92 -12.73 -5.48
C ASN A 343 25.99 -13.20 -4.34
N MET A 344 26.54 -13.32 -3.12
CA MET A 344 25.75 -13.68 -1.93
C MET A 344 24.76 -12.57 -1.56
N ILE A 345 25.18 -11.30 -1.61
CA ILE A 345 24.31 -10.13 -1.38
C ILE A 345 23.12 -10.19 -2.34
N VAL A 346 23.36 -10.36 -3.64
CA VAL A 346 22.28 -10.40 -4.65
C VAL A 346 21.38 -11.63 -4.44
N ALA A 347 21.95 -12.81 -4.22
CA ALA A 347 21.18 -14.03 -4.01
C ALA A 347 20.28 -13.96 -2.75
N MET A 348 20.83 -13.50 -1.62
CA MET A 348 20.05 -13.34 -0.39
C MET A 348 19.00 -12.21 -0.53
N GLY A 349 19.35 -11.13 -1.25
CA GLY A 349 18.43 -10.04 -1.58
C GLY A 349 17.23 -10.48 -2.42
N ILE A 350 17.42 -11.39 -3.39
CA ILE A 350 16.34 -11.97 -4.20
C ILE A 350 15.35 -12.71 -3.29
N TRP A 351 15.83 -13.60 -2.42
CA TRP A 351 14.96 -14.33 -1.49
C TRP A 351 14.31 -13.42 -0.46
N MET A 352 15.03 -12.45 0.06
CA MET A 352 14.48 -11.42 0.94
C MET A 352 13.30 -10.70 0.27
N SER A 353 13.48 -10.21 -0.95
CA SER A 353 12.43 -9.53 -1.71
C SER A 353 11.23 -10.42 -2.01
N PHE A 354 11.49 -11.68 -2.39
CA PHE A 354 10.46 -12.70 -2.64
C PHE A 354 9.58 -12.91 -1.40
N PHE A 355 10.18 -13.22 -0.27
CA PHE A 355 9.41 -13.52 0.94
C PHE A 355 8.72 -12.29 1.54
N THR A 356 9.36 -11.14 1.47
CA THR A 356 8.82 -9.92 2.07
C THR A 356 7.52 -9.48 1.39
N LEU A 357 7.45 -9.50 0.04
CA LEU A 357 6.21 -9.14 -0.64
C LEU A 357 5.14 -10.23 -0.52
N GLY A 358 5.54 -11.49 -0.50
CA GLY A 358 4.61 -12.57 -0.18
C GLY A 358 3.99 -12.43 1.21
N ALA A 359 4.76 -12.00 2.20
CA ALA A 359 4.23 -11.69 3.54
C ALA A 359 3.17 -10.58 3.52
N TRP A 360 3.38 -9.51 2.72
CA TRP A 360 2.39 -8.47 2.52
C TRP A 360 1.09 -9.03 1.93
N GLY A 361 1.16 -9.84 0.87
CA GLY A 361 -0.01 -10.47 0.28
C GLY A 361 -0.81 -11.32 1.27
N ALA A 362 -0.13 -12.14 2.07
CA ALA A 362 -0.76 -12.96 3.09
C ALA A 362 -1.41 -12.12 4.21
N LEU A 363 -0.78 -11.00 4.62
CA LEU A 363 -1.30 -10.11 5.66
C LEU A 363 -2.55 -9.35 5.19
N TYR A 364 -2.56 -8.87 3.95
CA TYR A 364 -3.73 -8.24 3.35
C TYR A 364 -4.91 -9.22 3.20
N ALA A 365 -4.64 -10.48 2.90
CA ALA A 365 -5.67 -11.51 2.83
C ALA A 365 -6.28 -11.82 4.21
N TYR A 366 -5.44 -11.99 5.23
CA TYR A 366 -5.88 -12.39 6.57
C TYR A 366 -6.61 -11.27 7.33
N THR A 367 -6.13 -10.02 7.25
CA THR A 367 -6.61 -8.92 8.10
C THR A 367 -8.13 -8.70 8.02
N PRO A 368 -8.78 -8.61 6.82
CA PRO A 368 -10.21 -8.43 6.75
C PRO A 368 -11.01 -9.66 7.23
N GLU A 369 -10.44 -10.88 7.12
CA GLU A 369 -11.07 -12.11 7.58
C GLU A 369 -11.05 -12.26 9.12
N ALA A 370 -10.15 -11.55 9.77
CA ALA A 370 -9.98 -11.58 11.23
C ALA A 370 -11.03 -10.75 12.00
N TYR A 371 -11.88 -9.99 11.30
CA TYR A 371 -12.88 -9.13 11.93
C TYR A 371 -14.30 -9.43 11.42
N PRO A 372 -15.33 -9.31 12.29
CA PRO A 372 -16.72 -9.41 11.86
C PRO A 372 -17.06 -8.30 10.86
N THR A 373 -18.08 -8.53 10.04
CA THR A 373 -18.44 -7.66 8.90
C THR A 373 -18.59 -6.19 9.32
N ALA A 374 -19.22 -5.90 10.46
CA ALA A 374 -19.43 -4.53 10.96
C ALA A 374 -18.13 -3.80 11.34
N LEU A 375 -17.08 -4.54 11.76
CA LEU A 375 -15.79 -3.98 12.22
C LEU A 375 -14.66 -4.13 11.18
N ARG A 376 -14.88 -4.82 10.06
CA ARG A 376 -13.86 -5.16 9.07
C ARG A 376 -13.15 -3.92 8.51
N GLY A 377 -13.91 -2.91 8.10
CA GLY A 377 -13.35 -1.65 7.59
C GLY A 377 -12.55 -0.89 8.66
N THR A 378 -13.08 -0.80 9.88
CA THR A 378 -12.40 -0.17 11.02
C THR A 378 -11.12 -0.93 11.38
N GLY A 379 -11.18 -2.28 11.39
CA GLY A 379 -10.05 -3.15 11.69
C GLY A 379 -8.91 -3.00 10.67
N MET A 380 -9.26 -3.02 9.38
CA MET A 380 -8.29 -2.84 8.29
C MET A 380 -7.67 -1.43 8.31
N GLY A 381 -8.49 -0.39 8.51
CA GLY A 381 -8.02 1.00 8.59
C GLY A 381 -7.10 1.24 9.78
N ALA A 382 -7.46 0.72 10.96
CA ALA A 382 -6.62 0.83 12.16
C ALA A 382 -5.30 0.07 12.01
N ALA A 383 -5.33 -1.14 11.44
CA ALA A 383 -4.14 -1.95 11.20
C ALA A 383 -3.20 -1.28 10.18
N SER A 384 -3.73 -0.84 9.04
CA SER A 384 -2.93 -0.15 8.02
C SER A 384 -2.36 1.20 8.49
N GLY A 385 -2.97 1.84 9.49
CA GLY A 385 -2.44 3.05 10.13
C GLY A 385 -1.04 2.84 10.75
N TRP A 386 -0.77 1.65 11.30
CA TRP A 386 0.55 1.31 11.84
C TRP A 386 1.65 1.29 10.79
N THR A 387 1.31 1.00 9.52
CA THR A 387 2.24 1.08 8.40
C THR A 387 2.81 2.49 8.21
N ARG A 388 2.00 3.53 8.40
CA ARG A 388 2.46 4.92 8.24
C ARG A 388 3.38 5.33 9.37
N ILE A 389 3.07 4.90 10.59
CA ILE A 389 3.91 5.18 11.77
C ILE A 389 5.26 4.48 11.64
N SER A 390 5.27 3.19 11.35
CA SER A 390 6.52 2.43 11.20
C SER A 390 7.32 2.85 9.97
N GLY A 391 6.66 3.16 8.85
CA GLY A 391 7.29 3.71 7.65
C GLY A 391 7.96 5.06 7.90
N ALA A 392 7.34 5.95 8.70
CA ALA A 392 7.95 7.21 9.11
C ALA A 392 9.17 7.01 10.03
N ILE A 393 9.15 5.99 10.88
CA ILE A 393 10.26 5.67 11.79
C ILE A 393 11.43 5.01 11.06
N ALA A 394 11.15 4.09 10.14
CA ALA A 394 12.12 3.15 9.58
C ALA A 394 13.38 3.80 8.94
N PRO A 395 13.27 4.82 8.05
CA PRO A 395 14.46 5.42 7.45
C PRO A 395 15.33 6.17 8.45
N SER A 396 14.72 6.94 9.34
CA SER A 396 15.44 7.69 10.39
C SER A 396 16.02 6.77 11.47
N LEU A 397 15.33 5.67 11.81
CA LEU A 397 15.87 4.64 12.70
C LEU A 397 17.10 3.97 12.06
N GLY A 398 17.03 3.61 10.77
CA GLY A 398 18.17 3.09 10.04
C GLY A 398 19.36 4.04 10.11
N ALA A 399 19.15 5.34 9.87
CA ALA A 399 20.20 6.36 10.00
C ALA A 399 20.78 6.46 11.42
N ALA A 400 19.94 6.44 12.44
CA ALA A 400 20.36 6.54 13.84
C ALA A 400 21.18 5.34 14.32
N LEU A 401 20.97 4.16 13.71
CA LEU A 401 21.70 2.93 14.03
C LEU A 401 23.06 2.83 13.31
N MET A 402 23.34 3.69 12.33
CA MET A 402 24.62 3.74 11.63
C MET A 402 25.65 4.54 12.44
N VAL A 403 26.15 3.92 13.50
CA VAL A 403 27.16 4.53 14.37
C VAL A 403 28.56 4.41 13.75
N GLY A 404 29.27 5.53 13.65
CA GLY A 404 30.67 5.55 13.16
C GLY A 404 30.82 5.51 11.62
N GLY A 405 29.73 5.68 10.87
CA GLY A 405 29.76 5.71 9.41
C GLY A 405 28.63 4.91 8.76
N LEU A 406 28.67 4.73 7.44
CA LEU A 406 27.68 3.98 6.67
C LEU A 406 27.82 2.45 6.88
N ASN A 407 27.61 1.99 8.12
CA ASN A 407 27.54 0.57 8.43
C ASN A 407 26.08 0.14 8.55
N LEU A 408 25.57 -0.58 7.57
CA LEU A 408 24.17 -1.01 7.47
C LEU A 408 23.89 -2.37 8.12
N VAL A 409 24.91 -3.09 8.62
CA VAL A 409 24.71 -4.42 9.21
C VAL A 409 23.79 -4.37 10.43
N LEU A 410 24.01 -3.44 11.35
CA LEU A 410 23.18 -3.30 12.54
C LEU A 410 21.73 -2.88 12.19
N PRO A 411 21.48 -1.81 11.39
CA PRO A 411 20.12 -1.49 10.97
C PRO A 411 19.38 -2.65 10.31
N LEU A 412 20.02 -3.32 9.34
CA LEU A 412 19.42 -4.46 8.63
C LEU A 412 19.14 -5.64 9.57
N THR A 413 19.99 -5.89 10.56
CA THR A 413 19.76 -6.93 11.58
C THR A 413 18.52 -6.59 12.42
N ILE A 414 18.33 -5.33 12.80
CA ILE A 414 17.13 -4.90 13.56
C ILE A 414 15.88 -5.03 12.71
N PHE A 415 15.94 -4.67 11.42
CA PHE A 415 14.83 -4.89 10.50
C PHE A 415 14.55 -6.39 10.27
N ALA A 416 15.56 -7.23 10.24
CA ALA A 416 15.42 -8.69 10.19
C ALA A 416 14.68 -9.22 11.43
N VAL A 417 15.07 -8.77 12.62
CA VAL A 417 14.40 -9.12 13.88
C VAL A 417 12.94 -8.66 13.86
N SER A 418 12.63 -7.48 13.29
CA SER A 418 11.25 -7.03 13.20
C SER A 418 10.36 -7.99 12.41
N PHE A 419 10.83 -8.54 11.28
CA PHE A 419 10.11 -9.57 10.53
C PHE A 419 9.89 -10.85 11.35
N ILE A 420 10.91 -11.30 12.10
CA ILE A 420 10.80 -12.50 12.97
C ILE A 420 9.76 -12.28 14.07
N VAL A 421 9.73 -11.08 14.67
CA VAL A 421 8.69 -10.71 15.65
C VAL A 421 7.30 -10.76 15.01
N GLY A 422 7.15 -10.27 13.79
CA GLY A 422 5.92 -10.40 13.03
C GLY A 422 5.53 -11.86 12.77
N GLY A 423 6.49 -12.72 12.44
CA GLY A 423 6.28 -14.16 12.28
C GLY A 423 5.81 -14.84 13.56
N ALA A 424 6.43 -14.51 14.70
CA ALA A 424 6.00 -14.98 16.01
C ALA A 424 4.58 -14.49 16.37
N ALA A 425 4.26 -13.22 16.04
CA ALA A 425 2.92 -12.69 16.22
C ALA A 425 1.89 -13.45 15.38
N ALA A 426 2.24 -13.83 14.14
CA ALA A 426 1.38 -14.64 13.28
C ALA A 426 1.08 -16.02 13.89
N LEU A 427 2.07 -16.67 14.49
CA LEU A 427 1.87 -17.93 15.23
C LEU A 427 0.95 -17.76 16.45
N GLY A 428 0.96 -16.58 17.05
CA GLY A 428 0.10 -16.22 18.20
C GLY A 428 -1.36 -15.97 17.84
N LEU A 429 -1.74 -15.84 16.55
CA LEU A 429 -3.11 -15.62 16.13
C LEU A 429 -4.03 -16.74 16.60
N PRO A 430 -5.21 -16.44 17.15
CA PRO A 430 -6.07 -17.44 17.77
C PRO A 430 -6.77 -18.34 16.75
N ARG A 431 -6.95 -17.88 15.51
CA ARG A 431 -7.77 -18.58 14.51
C ARG A 431 -7.11 -18.68 13.14
N GLU A 432 -7.34 -19.83 12.49
CA GLU A 432 -7.17 -20.00 11.05
C GLU A 432 -8.50 -19.67 10.36
N THR A 433 -8.44 -18.91 9.27
CA THR A 433 -9.63 -18.43 8.57
C THR A 433 -9.90 -19.19 7.25
N THR A 434 -9.00 -20.08 6.87
CA THR A 434 -9.09 -20.86 5.60
C THR A 434 -10.39 -21.64 5.54
N ASN A 435 -11.11 -21.50 4.43
CA ASN A 435 -12.37 -22.18 4.14
C ASN A 435 -13.47 -21.98 5.20
N LYS A 436 -13.37 -20.93 6.01
CA LYS A 436 -14.42 -20.57 6.97
C LYS A 436 -15.26 -19.42 6.40
N PRO A 437 -16.59 -19.46 6.59
CA PRO A 437 -17.44 -18.32 6.25
C PRO A 437 -16.99 -17.10 7.06
N LEU A 438 -17.10 -15.93 6.45
CA LEU A 438 -16.83 -14.67 7.13
C LEU A 438 -17.84 -14.48 8.27
N ALA A 439 -17.34 -14.22 9.47
CA ALA A 439 -18.20 -14.01 10.62
C ALA A 439 -18.97 -12.69 10.50
N ASP A 440 -20.27 -12.71 10.71
CA ASP A 440 -21.13 -11.52 10.75
C ASP A 440 -21.15 -10.88 12.13
N THR A 441 -21.02 -11.68 13.20
CA THR A 441 -21.05 -11.25 14.60
C THR A 441 -19.86 -11.81 15.38
N LEU A 442 -19.64 -11.28 16.59
CA LEU A 442 -18.61 -11.78 17.51
C LEU A 442 -18.87 -13.22 17.97
N GLU A 443 -20.15 -13.64 18.04
CA GLU A 443 -20.55 -14.99 18.46
C GLU A 443 -20.23 -16.04 17.39
N GLY A 444 -20.12 -15.62 16.11
CA GLY A 444 -19.69 -16.47 14.99
C GLY A 444 -18.16 -16.62 14.87
N MET A 445 -17.44 -15.95 15.73
CA MET A 445 -15.97 -15.98 15.78
C MET A 445 -15.50 -16.92 16.88
#